data_b15d1ab7798a25aef509f60a334d3fab
#
_entry.id   b15d1ab7798a25aef509f60a334d3fab
#
_cell.length_a   1.000
_cell.length_b   1.000
_cell.length_c   1.000
_cell.angle_alpha   90.00
_cell.angle_beta   90.00
_cell.angle_gamma   90.00
#
_symmetry.space_group_name_H-M   'P 1'
#
loop_
_entity.id
_entity.type
_entity.pdbx_description
1 polymer ?
#
loop_
_entity_poly.entity_id
_entity_poly.type
_entity_poly.pdbx_seq_one_letter_code
_entity_poly.pdbx_strand_id
1 'polypeptide(L)'
;MKFLCLLCVLSSLPARPGQSLPAPALSDLTAQLDDVARVGSVMVDGDLCRRIVTPRALKYMFMVDPRDQWRAGDNYDVDDAAFIATKKTLLRLSRLVPFAVDVNLWMPIEGHPDKIRVVIRNTHEMSQFWPWGALYQDMIPQMKTVLDSGKRVTVTDKPGWISVLAPVSDSLGDVIGVLEVVTQTQMDPHANVK
;
A
#
# COMPACT_ATOMS: atom_id res chain seq x y z
N MET A 1 36.47 49.68 -43.46
CA MET A 1 35.70 48.97 -42.42
C MET A 1 35.06 47.77 -43.10
N LYS A 2 35.57 46.57 -42.84
CA LYS A 2 35.02 45.27 -43.39
C LYS A 2 34.24 44.58 -42.28
N PHE A 3 32.91 44.47 -42.42
CA PHE A 3 32.05 43.71 -41.55
C PHE A 3 32.13 42.20 -41.90
N LEU A 4 32.61 41.41 -40.97
CA LEU A 4 32.67 39.97 -41.07
C LEU A 4 31.38 39.39 -40.52
N CYS A 5 30.48 38.92 -41.39
CA CYS A 5 29.26 38.18 -40.97
C CYS A 5 29.64 36.76 -40.59
N LEU A 6 29.53 36.45 -39.28
CA LEU A 6 29.71 35.12 -38.75
C LEU A 6 28.38 34.35 -38.89
N LEU A 7 28.29 33.43 -39.85
CA LEU A 7 27.16 32.53 -40.04
C LEU A 7 27.21 31.41 -38.98
N CYS A 8 26.36 31.48 -37.96
CA CYS A 8 26.13 30.34 -37.03
C CYS A 8 25.29 29.27 -37.72
N VAL A 9 25.94 28.18 -38.12
CA VAL A 9 25.24 26.96 -38.58
C VAL A 9 24.77 26.21 -37.38
N LEU A 10 23.49 26.31 -37.07
CA LEU A 10 22.80 25.46 -36.09
C LEU A 10 22.61 24.07 -36.70
N SER A 11 23.51 23.15 -36.39
CA SER A 11 23.35 21.73 -36.70
C SER A 11 22.23 21.16 -35.78
N SER A 12 21.05 20.94 -36.37
CA SER A 12 19.96 20.20 -35.74
C SER A 12 20.38 18.73 -35.59
N LEU A 13 20.72 18.32 -34.34
CA LEU A 13 20.87 16.90 -34.00
C LEU A 13 19.51 16.21 -34.16
N PRO A 14 19.43 15.07 -34.90
CA PRO A 14 18.20 14.31 -35.00
C PRO A 14 17.84 13.80 -33.60
N ALA A 15 16.60 14.09 -33.14
CA ALA A 15 16.05 13.51 -31.94
C ALA A 15 16.08 11.97 -32.10
N ARG A 16 16.83 11.29 -31.26
CA ARG A 16 16.79 9.83 -31.16
C ARG A 16 15.37 9.44 -30.76
N PRO A 17 14.70 8.53 -31.52
CA PRO A 17 13.42 7.98 -31.06
C PRO A 17 13.63 7.37 -29.69
N GLY A 18 12.77 7.74 -28.72
CA GLY A 18 12.87 7.32 -27.34
C GLY A 18 12.97 5.80 -27.27
N GLN A 19 14.11 5.29 -26.82
CA GLN A 19 14.24 3.92 -26.40
C GLN A 19 13.36 3.78 -25.15
N SER A 20 12.21 3.10 -25.29
CA SER A 20 11.45 2.64 -24.14
C SER A 20 12.39 1.77 -23.30
N LEU A 21 12.64 2.17 -22.07
CA LEU A 21 13.39 1.33 -21.13
C LEU A 21 12.70 -0.03 -21.07
N PRO A 22 13.45 -1.14 -21.09
CA PRO A 22 12.85 -2.46 -20.95
C PRO A 22 12.08 -2.51 -19.62
N ALA A 23 10.91 -3.13 -19.63
CA ALA A 23 10.15 -3.34 -18.41
C ALA A 23 11.04 -4.05 -17.37
N PRO A 24 11.05 -3.60 -16.11
CA PRO A 24 11.89 -4.22 -15.07
C PRO A 24 11.55 -5.71 -14.95
N ALA A 25 12.57 -6.54 -14.75
CA ALA A 25 12.35 -7.96 -14.53
C ALA A 25 11.49 -8.18 -13.26
N LEU A 26 10.70 -9.26 -13.23
CA LEU A 26 9.84 -9.58 -12.09
C LEU A 26 10.63 -9.66 -10.76
N SER A 27 11.87 -10.18 -10.82
CA SER A 27 12.80 -10.22 -9.70
C SER A 27 13.15 -8.84 -9.18
N ASP A 28 13.37 -7.89 -10.08
CA ASP A 28 13.76 -6.52 -9.70
C ASP A 28 12.59 -5.76 -9.06
N LEU A 29 11.36 -5.96 -9.57
CA LEU A 29 10.15 -5.41 -8.95
C LEU A 29 9.97 -5.99 -7.54
N THR A 30 10.10 -7.31 -7.40
CA THR A 30 9.97 -7.98 -6.09
C THR A 30 11.01 -7.47 -5.09
N ALA A 31 12.27 -7.31 -5.50
CA ALA A 31 13.33 -6.78 -4.65
C ALA A 31 13.04 -5.34 -4.20
N GLN A 32 12.57 -4.48 -5.11
CA GLN A 32 12.21 -3.10 -4.77
C GLN A 32 11.01 -3.04 -3.83
N LEU A 33 10.00 -3.91 -4.00
CA LEU A 33 8.87 -3.99 -3.07
C LEU A 33 9.30 -4.50 -1.69
N ASP A 34 10.22 -5.48 -1.63
CA ASP A 34 10.77 -5.97 -0.36
C ASP A 34 11.56 -4.88 0.37
N ASP A 35 12.31 -4.04 -0.34
CA ASP A 35 12.98 -2.89 0.24
C ASP A 35 11.99 -1.86 0.82
N VAL A 36 10.92 -1.53 0.09
CA VAL A 36 9.85 -0.65 0.60
C VAL A 36 9.20 -1.27 1.84
N ALA A 37 8.90 -2.57 1.80
CA ALA A 37 8.30 -3.30 2.90
C ALA A 37 9.21 -3.35 4.15
N ARG A 38 10.52 -3.55 3.95
CA ARG A 38 11.53 -3.50 5.01
C ARG A 38 11.62 -2.11 5.65
N VAL A 39 11.63 -1.05 4.85
CA VAL A 39 11.61 0.33 5.37
C VAL A 39 10.28 0.59 6.09
N GLY A 40 9.17 0.14 5.52
CA GLY A 40 7.84 0.27 6.09
C GLY A 40 7.70 -0.34 7.47
N SER A 41 8.25 -1.56 7.68
CA SER A 41 8.20 -2.23 8.98
C SER A 41 8.98 -1.50 10.09
N VAL A 42 9.87 -0.57 9.74
CA VAL A 42 10.60 0.28 10.70
C VAL A 42 9.95 1.64 10.87
N MET A 43 9.38 2.20 9.79
CA MET A 43 8.86 3.57 9.78
C MET A 43 7.41 3.70 10.26
N VAL A 44 6.64 2.61 10.21
CA VAL A 44 5.25 2.61 10.65
C VAL A 44 5.19 2.31 12.13
N ASP A 45 4.68 3.28 12.88
CA ASP A 45 4.54 3.22 14.33
C ASP A 45 3.32 2.36 14.72
N GLY A 46 3.57 1.18 15.28
CA GLY A 46 2.52 0.25 15.71
C GLY A 46 1.67 0.76 16.85
N ASP A 47 2.25 1.49 17.82
CA ASP A 47 1.47 2.07 18.92
C ASP A 47 0.46 3.09 18.39
N LEU A 48 0.87 3.87 17.39
CA LEU A 48 -0.03 4.80 16.71
C LEU A 48 -1.11 4.03 15.92
N CYS A 49 -0.74 2.94 15.24
CA CYS A 49 -1.68 2.11 14.47
C CYS A 49 -2.77 1.51 15.36
N ARG A 50 -2.46 1.07 16.58
CA ARG A 50 -3.46 0.55 17.55
C ARG A 50 -4.56 1.56 17.86
N ARG A 51 -4.26 2.85 17.80
CA ARG A 51 -5.20 3.92 18.12
C ARG A 51 -6.16 4.26 16.98
N ILE A 52 -5.84 3.88 15.75
CA ILE A 52 -6.62 4.28 14.57
C ILE A 52 -8.06 3.80 14.69
N VAL A 53 -8.27 2.52 15.03
CA VAL A 53 -9.60 1.94 15.18
C VAL A 53 -10.11 2.22 16.58
N THR A 54 -11.16 3.03 16.69
CA THR A 54 -11.70 3.41 18.00
C THR A 54 -12.51 2.28 18.64
N PRO A 55 -12.65 2.28 19.97
CA PRO A 55 -13.56 1.34 20.67
C PRO A 55 -15.00 1.43 20.15
N ARG A 56 -15.40 2.62 19.69
CA ARG A 56 -16.72 2.83 19.08
C ARG A 56 -16.84 2.06 17.77
N ALA A 57 -15.84 2.17 16.88
CA ALA A 57 -15.82 1.40 15.64
C ALA A 57 -15.87 -0.10 15.89
N LEU A 58 -15.07 -0.61 16.84
CA LEU A 58 -15.06 -2.03 17.20
C LEU A 58 -16.43 -2.51 17.69
N LYS A 59 -17.09 -1.72 18.55
CA LYS A 59 -18.43 -2.04 19.07
C LYS A 59 -19.47 -2.20 17.94
N TYR A 60 -19.43 -1.36 16.92
CA TYR A 60 -20.44 -1.34 15.87
C TYR A 60 -20.05 -2.20 14.64
N MET A 61 -18.81 -2.63 14.53
CA MET A 61 -18.31 -3.37 13.36
C MET A 61 -19.06 -4.66 13.08
N PHE A 62 -19.49 -5.38 14.11
CA PHE A 62 -20.22 -6.64 14.03
C PHE A 62 -21.73 -6.50 14.26
N MET A 63 -22.21 -5.27 14.48
CA MET A 63 -23.64 -5.04 14.65
C MET A 63 -24.34 -5.02 13.29
N VAL A 64 -25.26 -5.96 13.12
CA VAL A 64 -26.16 -5.97 11.96
C VAL A 64 -27.45 -5.30 12.38
N ASP A 65 -27.79 -4.13 11.81
CA ASP A 65 -29.14 -3.58 11.92
C ASP A 65 -30.02 -4.25 10.86
N PRO A 66 -31.02 -5.06 11.23
CA PRO A 66 -31.89 -5.74 10.28
C PRO A 66 -32.74 -4.77 9.43
N ARG A 67 -32.82 -3.50 9.82
CA ARG A 67 -33.58 -2.45 9.12
C ARG A 67 -32.74 -1.67 8.13
N ASP A 68 -31.44 -1.56 8.37
CA ASP A 68 -30.54 -0.80 7.51
C ASP A 68 -29.08 -1.25 7.76
N GLN A 69 -28.58 -2.10 6.88
CA GLN A 69 -27.18 -2.57 6.95
C GLN A 69 -26.15 -1.45 6.75
N TRP A 70 -26.57 -0.27 6.28
CA TRP A 70 -25.72 0.89 6.03
C TRP A 70 -25.73 1.89 7.20
N ARG A 71 -26.58 1.68 8.18
CA ARG A 71 -26.82 2.61 9.29
C ARG A 71 -25.69 2.67 10.32
N ALA A 72 -24.75 1.77 10.25
CA ALA A 72 -23.62 1.69 11.16
C ALA A 72 -22.46 2.60 10.69
N GLY A 73 -22.69 3.90 10.50
CA GLY A 73 -21.61 4.85 10.21
C GLY A 73 -20.48 4.86 11.25
N ASP A 74 -20.80 4.44 12.48
CA ASP A 74 -19.87 4.37 13.60
C ASP A 74 -18.80 3.27 13.46
N ASN A 75 -19.01 2.26 12.60
CA ASN A 75 -18.00 1.22 12.31
C ASN A 75 -16.80 1.74 11.49
N TYR A 76 -16.88 2.97 10.98
CA TYR A 76 -15.78 3.68 10.31
C TYR A 76 -15.15 4.76 11.21
N ASP A 77 -15.57 4.86 12.47
CA ASP A 77 -15.01 5.84 13.39
C ASP A 77 -13.51 5.58 13.63
N VAL A 78 -12.70 6.62 13.45
CA VAL A 78 -11.23 6.54 13.56
C VAL A 78 -10.68 7.68 14.43
N ASP A 79 -9.53 7.44 15.09
CA ASP A 79 -8.72 8.54 15.64
C ASP A 79 -8.06 9.29 14.47
N ASP A 80 -8.58 10.47 14.12
CA ASP A 80 -8.15 11.26 12.98
C ASP A 80 -6.64 11.56 13.02
N ALA A 81 -6.08 11.87 14.19
CA ALA A 81 -4.67 12.21 14.31
C ALA A 81 -3.79 10.99 14.00
N ALA A 82 -4.13 9.83 14.57
CA ALA A 82 -3.44 8.57 14.31
C ALA A 82 -3.57 8.14 12.85
N PHE A 83 -4.79 8.21 12.30
CA PHE A 83 -5.08 7.89 10.90
C PHE A 83 -4.25 8.78 9.95
N ILE A 84 -4.30 10.11 10.11
CA ILE A 84 -3.61 11.06 9.23
C ILE A 84 -2.09 10.88 9.31
N ALA A 85 -1.52 10.70 10.50
CA ALA A 85 -0.08 10.52 10.67
C ALA A 85 0.40 9.23 9.98
N THR A 86 -0.30 8.12 10.20
CA THR A 86 0.01 6.83 9.56
C THR A 86 -0.19 6.91 8.05
N LYS A 87 -1.30 7.45 7.56
CA LYS A 87 -1.57 7.64 6.13
C LYS A 87 -0.46 8.43 5.43
N LYS A 88 0.04 9.51 6.05
CA LYS A 88 1.17 10.28 5.51
C LYS A 88 2.44 9.43 5.39
N THR A 89 2.71 8.55 6.35
CA THR A 89 3.85 7.63 6.29
C THR A 89 3.68 6.64 5.14
N LEU A 90 2.51 6.02 4.98
CA LEU A 90 2.23 5.09 3.88
C LEU A 90 2.37 5.77 2.51
N LEU A 91 1.89 7.02 2.37
CA LEU A 91 2.05 7.81 1.15
C LEU A 91 3.51 8.17 0.82
N ARG A 92 4.37 8.33 1.83
CA ARG A 92 5.80 8.55 1.62
C ARG A 92 6.50 7.27 1.19
N LEU A 93 6.14 6.14 1.79
CA LEU A 93 6.67 4.82 1.43
C LEU A 93 6.37 4.47 -0.02
N SER A 94 5.15 4.75 -0.51
CA SER A 94 4.79 4.50 -1.91
C SER A 94 5.59 5.32 -2.93
N ARG A 95 6.30 6.36 -2.49
CA ARG A 95 7.17 7.21 -3.34
C ARG A 95 8.64 6.80 -3.35
N LEU A 96 9.00 5.72 -2.65
CA LEU A 96 10.38 5.24 -2.62
C LEU A 96 10.80 4.53 -3.93
N VAL A 97 9.84 4.19 -4.78
CA VAL A 97 10.06 3.55 -6.08
C VAL A 97 9.45 4.38 -7.21
N PRO A 98 9.99 4.30 -8.44
CA PRO A 98 9.57 5.15 -9.56
C PRO A 98 8.30 4.66 -10.30
N PHE A 99 7.69 3.58 -9.84
CA PHE A 99 6.47 3.03 -10.43
C PHE A 99 5.32 3.06 -9.41
N ALA A 100 4.08 2.87 -9.87
CA ALA A 100 2.93 2.89 -9.00
C ALA A 100 2.97 1.70 -8.03
N VAL A 101 2.95 2.03 -6.75
CA VAL A 101 2.89 1.08 -5.66
C VAL A 101 1.94 1.62 -4.59
N ASP A 102 1.12 0.75 -4.04
CA ASP A 102 0.35 1.08 -2.85
C ASP A 102 0.95 0.39 -1.61
N VAL A 103 0.86 1.09 -0.50
CA VAL A 103 1.21 0.57 0.82
C VAL A 103 -0.03 0.65 1.69
N ASN A 104 -0.63 -0.49 1.97
CA ASN A 104 -1.87 -0.60 2.76
C ASN A 104 -1.56 -1.11 4.16
N LEU A 105 -2.34 -0.69 5.14
CA LEU A 105 -2.27 -1.19 6.52
C LEU A 105 -3.44 -2.13 6.79
N TRP A 106 -3.11 -3.34 7.19
CA TRP A 106 -4.03 -4.38 7.64
C TRP A 106 -3.85 -4.64 9.12
N MET A 107 -4.94 -4.80 9.85
CA MET A 107 -4.88 -5.12 11.28
C MET A 107 -5.87 -6.22 11.63
N PRO A 108 -5.49 -7.18 12.48
CA PRO A 108 -6.43 -8.11 13.09
C PRO A 108 -7.46 -7.32 13.93
N ILE A 109 -8.61 -7.91 14.14
CA ILE A 109 -9.68 -7.27 14.90
C ILE A 109 -9.61 -7.79 16.34
N GLU A 110 -9.52 -6.87 17.29
CA GLU A 110 -9.49 -7.19 18.71
C GLU A 110 -10.72 -8.03 19.11
N GLY A 111 -10.48 -9.12 19.84
CA GLY A 111 -11.53 -10.09 20.22
C GLY A 111 -11.95 -11.05 19.10
N HIS A 112 -11.45 -10.90 17.86
CA HIS A 112 -11.78 -11.74 16.73
C HIS A 112 -10.50 -12.15 15.95
N PRO A 113 -9.70 -13.09 16.50
CA PRO A 113 -8.38 -13.43 15.94
C PRO A 113 -8.46 -14.12 14.57
N ASP A 114 -9.64 -14.59 14.19
CA ASP A 114 -9.95 -15.16 12.87
C ASP A 114 -10.34 -14.11 11.81
N LYS A 115 -10.37 -12.82 12.19
CA LYS A 115 -10.76 -11.71 11.29
C LYS A 115 -9.64 -10.69 11.14
N ILE A 116 -9.59 -10.11 9.93
CA ILE A 116 -8.68 -9.02 9.58
C ILE A 116 -9.41 -7.94 8.79
N ARG A 117 -8.94 -6.70 8.90
CA ARG A 117 -9.46 -5.58 8.10
C ARG A 117 -8.34 -4.74 7.53
N VAL A 118 -8.59 -4.13 6.39
CA VAL A 118 -7.78 -3.01 5.92
C VAL A 118 -8.18 -1.75 6.69
N VAL A 119 -7.20 -1.16 7.38
CA VAL A 119 -7.41 0.06 8.18
C VAL A 119 -7.12 1.30 7.35
N ILE A 120 -6.06 1.27 6.55
CA ILE A 120 -5.70 2.37 5.65
C ILE A 120 -5.38 1.78 4.28
N ARG A 121 -6.04 2.33 3.24
CA ARG A 121 -5.73 2.10 1.83
C ARG A 121 -4.95 3.28 1.26
N ASN A 122 -4.11 3.02 0.28
CA ASN A 122 -3.36 4.05 -0.42
C ASN A 122 -4.14 4.60 -1.64
N THR A 123 -3.47 5.34 -2.52
CA THR A 123 -4.09 6.21 -3.53
C THR A 123 -4.62 5.49 -4.76
N HIS A 124 -4.02 4.38 -5.16
CA HIS A 124 -4.44 3.63 -6.34
C HIS A 124 -5.44 2.52 -6.01
N GLU A 125 -5.74 2.34 -4.72
CA GLU A 125 -6.64 1.31 -4.20
C GLU A 125 -6.26 -0.12 -4.65
N MET A 126 -4.96 -0.35 -4.86
CA MET A 126 -4.42 -1.66 -5.22
C MET A 126 -4.34 -2.56 -4.00
N SER A 127 -4.83 -3.80 -4.13
CA SER A 127 -4.63 -4.89 -3.18
C SER A 127 -4.94 -6.23 -3.86
N GLN A 128 -4.22 -7.28 -3.47
CA GLN A 128 -4.57 -8.64 -3.87
C GLN A 128 -5.69 -9.23 -3.01
N PHE A 129 -5.94 -8.67 -1.85
CA PHE A 129 -6.72 -9.31 -0.79
C PHE A 129 -8.02 -8.60 -0.45
N TRP A 130 -8.18 -7.35 -0.83
CA TRP A 130 -9.31 -6.55 -0.37
C TRP A 130 -10.59 -6.87 -1.15
N PRO A 131 -11.66 -7.36 -0.47
CA PRO A 131 -12.97 -7.49 -1.06
C PRO A 131 -13.70 -6.15 -1.01
N TRP A 132 -14.26 -5.72 -2.13
CA TRP A 132 -15.06 -4.50 -2.23
C TRP A 132 -16.26 -4.53 -1.25
N GLY A 133 -16.44 -3.43 -0.51
CA GLY A 133 -17.61 -3.23 0.37
C GLY A 133 -17.57 -3.98 1.71
N ALA A 134 -16.54 -4.79 1.98
CA ALA A 134 -16.42 -5.47 3.26
C ALA A 134 -15.69 -4.60 4.30
N LEU A 135 -16.24 -4.53 5.52
CA LEU A 135 -15.59 -3.91 6.67
C LEU A 135 -14.42 -4.74 7.20
N TYR A 136 -14.53 -6.04 7.10
CA TYR A 136 -13.57 -7.04 7.51
C TYR A 136 -13.76 -8.32 6.71
N GLN A 137 -12.82 -9.22 6.82
CA GLN A 137 -12.85 -10.54 6.19
C GLN A 137 -12.20 -11.59 7.08
N ASP A 138 -12.29 -12.85 6.68
CA ASP A 138 -11.56 -13.92 7.32
C ASP A 138 -10.05 -13.68 7.23
N MET A 139 -9.33 -14.15 8.26
CA MET A 139 -7.87 -14.00 8.33
C MET A 139 -7.22 -14.66 7.12
N ILE A 140 -6.46 -13.86 6.38
CA ILE A 140 -5.72 -14.29 5.20
C ILE A 140 -4.52 -15.13 5.64
N PRO A 141 -4.33 -16.36 5.13
CA PRO A 141 -3.26 -17.25 5.59
C PRO A 141 -1.86 -16.64 5.52
N GLN A 142 -1.56 -15.88 4.44
CA GLN A 142 -0.26 -15.22 4.26
C GLN A 142 -0.05 -14.10 5.29
N MET A 143 -1.11 -13.34 5.62
CA MET A 143 -1.04 -12.30 6.66
C MET A 143 -0.90 -12.92 8.04
N LYS A 144 -1.60 -14.05 8.31
CA LYS A 144 -1.42 -14.82 9.54
C LYS A 144 0.02 -15.26 9.71
N THR A 145 0.66 -15.74 8.64
CA THR A 145 2.09 -16.13 8.66
C THR A 145 2.98 -14.97 9.08
N VAL A 146 2.72 -13.74 8.58
CA VAL A 146 3.48 -12.54 8.98
C VAL A 146 3.24 -12.21 10.45
N LEU A 147 1.97 -12.22 10.90
CA LEU A 147 1.61 -11.94 12.31
C LEU A 147 2.27 -12.92 13.28
N ASP A 148 2.26 -14.21 12.95
CA ASP A 148 2.80 -15.26 13.83
C ASP A 148 4.34 -15.30 13.82
N SER A 149 4.99 -15.02 12.69
CA SER A 149 6.44 -15.21 12.52
C SER A 149 7.26 -13.92 12.62
N GLY A 150 6.63 -12.75 12.45
CA GLY A 150 7.34 -11.48 12.29
C GLY A 150 8.19 -11.37 11.03
N LYS A 151 8.02 -12.29 10.05
CA LYS A 151 8.81 -12.32 8.82
C LYS A 151 8.00 -11.81 7.64
N ARG A 152 8.68 -11.16 6.69
CA ARG A 152 8.06 -10.73 5.43
C ARG A 152 7.72 -11.94 4.56
N VAL A 153 6.62 -11.83 3.82
CA VAL A 153 6.12 -12.85 2.89
C VAL A 153 5.83 -12.20 1.54
N THR A 154 6.40 -12.74 0.48
CA THR A 154 6.05 -12.33 -0.90
C THR A 154 4.89 -13.18 -1.41
N VAL A 155 3.91 -12.54 -2.05
CA VAL A 155 2.72 -13.17 -2.59
C VAL A 155 2.56 -12.80 -4.07
N THR A 156 2.45 -13.82 -4.91
CA THR A 156 2.28 -13.72 -6.36
C THR A 156 1.12 -14.59 -6.86
N ASP A 157 0.17 -14.92 -5.98
CA ASP A 157 -0.91 -15.88 -6.27
C ASP A 157 -1.88 -15.37 -7.34
N LYS A 158 -2.01 -14.05 -7.44
CA LYS A 158 -2.85 -13.41 -8.47
C LYS A 158 -1.99 -13.02 -9.67
N PRO A 159 -2.25 -13.57 -10.88
CA PRO A 159 -1.49 -13.24 -12.07
C PRO A 159 -1.46 -11.73 -12.32
N GLY A 160 -0.28 -11.20 -12.64
CA GLY A 160 -0.07 -9.77 -12.88
C GLY A 160 0.02 -8.91 -11.61
N TRP A 161 0.08 -9.52 -10.43
CA TRP A 161 0.20 -8.83 -9.15
C TRP A 161 1.38 -9.34 -8.34
N ILE A 162 2.03 -8.43 -7.62
CA ILE A 162 3.02 -8.77 -6.60
C ILE A 162 2.66 -8.00 -5.33
N SER A 163 2.59 -8.69 -4.20
CA SER A 163 2.53 -8.07 -2.88
C SER A 163 3.67 -8.58 -2.01
N VAL A 164 4.28 -7.69 -1.24
CA VAL A 164 5.14 -8.06 -0.12
C VAL A 164 4.44 -7.64 1.16
N LEU A 165 4.19 -8.62 2.00
CA LEU A 165 3.58 -8.45 3.31
C LEU A 165 4.68 -8.29 4.35
N ALA A 166 4.62 -7.25 5.18
CA ALA A 166 5.61 -6.96 6.21
C ALA A 166 4.96 -6.73 7.58
N PRO A 167 5.60 -7.13 8.68
CA PRO A 167 5.07 -6.90 10.01
C PRO A 167 5.09 -5.42 10.39
N VAL A 168 4.09 -4.99 11.15
CA VAL A 168 4.07 -3.74 11.92
C VAL A 168 4.14 -4.11 13.38
N SER A 169 5.18 -3.64 14.06
CA SER A 169 5.37 -3.92 15.49
C SER A 169 5.11 -2.68 16.33
N ASP A 170 4.64 -2.89 17.55
CA ASP A 170 4.54 -1.85 18.58
C ASP A 170 5.88 -1.64 19.30
N SER A 171 5.89 -0.73 20.30
CA SER A 171 7.08 -0.42 21.09
C SER A 171 7.58 -1.57 21.98
N LEU A 172 6.76 -2.59 22.20
CA LEU A 172 7.13 -3.80 22.93
C LEU A 172 7.72 -4.88 22.02
N GLY A 173 7.65 -4.68 20.70
CA GLY A 173 8.10 -5.63 19.69
C GLY A 173 7.02 -6.64 19.26
N ASP A 174 5.79 -6.51 19.76
CA ASP A 174 4.68 -7.35 19.36
C ASP A 174 4.21 -6.99 17.95
N VAL A 175 4.02 -7.99 17.09
CA VAL A 175 3.47 -7.78 15.74
C VAL A 175 1.97 -7.56 15.84
N ILE A 176 1.53 -6.33 15.52
CA ILE A 176 0.14 -5.88 15.69
C ILE A 176 -0.62 -5.68 14.39
N GLY A 177 0.07 -5.74 13.27
CA GLY A 177 -0.51 -5.51 11.96
C GLY A 177 0.40 -5.93 10.82
N VAL A 178 -0.08 -5.77 9.61
CA VAL A 178 0.63 -6.13 8.37
C VAL A 178 0.57 -4.97 7.39
N LEU A 179 1.71 -4.61 6.82
CA LEU A 179 1.77 -3.78 5.62
C LEU A 179 1.65 -4.67 4.39
N GLU A 180 0.79 -4.31 3.46
CA GLU A 180 0.79 -4.84 2.10
C GLU A 180 1.41 -3.80 1.18
N VAL A 181 2.59 -4.09 0.65
CA VAL A 181 3.24 -3.30 -0.40
C VAL A 181 2.95 -3.98 -1.73
N VAL A 182 2.15 -3.35 -2.58
CA VAL A 182 1.55 -4.01 -3.74
C VAL A 182 1.72 -3.21 -5.02
N THR A 183 1.99 -3.91 -6.13
CA THR A 183 1.99 -3.36 -7.49
C THR A 183 1.39 -4.34 -8.50
N GLN A 184 1.05 -3.83 -9.68
CA GLN A 184 0.71 -4.63 -10.85
C GLN A 184 1.91 -4.72 -11.79
N THR A 185 2.21 -5.92 -12.30
CA THR A 185 3.34 -6.16 -13.21
C THR A 185 3.05 -5.71 -14.65
N GLN A 186 1.77 -5.55 -14.99
CA GLN A 186 1.31 -5.01 -16.27
C GLN A 186 0.45 -3.79 -15.96
N MET A 187 1.06 -2.63 -15.88
CA MET A 187 0.28 -1.39 -15.96
C MET A 187 -0.07 -1.16 -17.42
N ASP A 188 -1.35 -1.16 -17.74
CA ASP A 188 -1.85 -0.60 -18.98
C ASP A 188 -1.45 0.89 -19.00
N PRO A 189 -0.56 1.33 -19.92
CA PRO A 189 -0.15 2.73 -19.99
C PRO A 189 -1.32 3.68 -20.27
N HIS A 190 -2.50 3.18 -20.59
CA HIS A 190 -3.72 3.94 -20.88
C HIS A 190 -4.73 3.99 -19.73
N ALA A 191 -4.50 3.32 -18.58
CA ALA A 191 -5.45 3.29 -17.46
C ALA A 191 -5.59 4.63 -16.70
N ASN A 192 -4.73 5.62 -16.95
CA ASN A 192 -4.69 6.90 -16.24
C ASN A 192 -5.19 8.11 -17.04
N VAL A 193 -6.00 7.91 -18.09
CA VAL A 193 -6.66 9.01 -18.81
C VAL A 193 -8.17 8.90 -18.65
N LYS A 194 -8.68 9.34 -17.50
CA LYS A 194 -10.08 9.80 -17.35
C LYS A 194 -10.13 10.93 -16.35
#